data_2fbbf4429720f35f1503f11b657af586
#
_entry.id   2fbbf4429720f35f1503f11b657af586
#
_cell.length_a   1.000
_cell.length_b   1.000
_cell.length_c   1.000
_cell.angle_alpha   90.00
_cell.angle_beta   90.00
_cell.angle_gamma   90.00
#
_symmetry.space_group_name_H-M   'P 1'
#
loop_
_entity.id
_entity.type
_entity.pdbx_description
1 polymer ?
#
loop_
_entity_poly.entity_id
_entity_poly.type
_entity_poly.pdbx_seq_one_letter_code
_entity_poly.pdbx_strand_id
1 'polypeptide(L)'
;MRKLTLAIFAPLLIAPAIAGVASHHAHHPDELSGGQTTVFVTNRNAFASPVSNLPVPDLRTFASGNRLFNTNWVIAPASVNKLDGLGPVFNRVSCSACHLRDGRGQPPEGDDAPMMSMLVRLSVPGKDERGSIKPHPAYGDQLNDRAIPGVPAEGRAVVKYEMVSGSFADGSTYELAKPVYTFKDLAFGPLGADIQFSPRVASQMIGLGLLEAVPEKDIEALADEHDADGDGISGKVNRVWDVMQQKKAMGRFGWKANQPSLKQQNAGALSGDIGITTSLFPKQNVTAAQKDAGKAIAGGEPELSDDDLSTLTFYTRVLGVPARRNVNDPIVRQGEKLFHDAGCAKCHTPTMQTGEYEIA
;
A
#
# COMPACT_ATOMS: atom_id res chain seq x y z
N MET A 1 0.96 -82.28 -41.15
CA MET A 1 0.49 -80.83 -40.94
C MET A 1 1.29 -80.24 -39.78
N ARG A 2 2.32 -79.48 -40.12
CA ARG A 2 3.14 -78.78 -39.12
C ARG A 2 2.62 -77.35 -38.95
N LYS A 3 2.20 -76.97 -37.73
CA LYS A 3 1.82 -75.64 -37.39
C LYS A 3 3.06 -74.77 -37.11
N LEU A 4 3.25 -73.71 -37.87
CA LEU A 4 4.31 -72.73 -37.68
C LEU A 4 3.80 -71.65 -36.76
N THR A 5 4.41 -71.46 -35.57
CA THR A 5 4.07 -70.41 -34.61
C THR A 5 5.04 -69.26 -34.87
N LEU A 6 4.51 -68.10 -35.35
CA LEU A 6 5.26 -66.88 -35.57
C LEU A 6 5.30 -66.08 -34.25
N ALA A 7 6.48 -65.92 -33.64
CA ALA A 7 6.70 -65.07 -32.49
C ALA A 7 7.04 -63.64 -33.00
N ILE A 8 6.18 -62.67 -32.67
CA ILE A 8 6.39 -61.26 -32.96
C ILE A 8 7.17 -60.67 -31.79
N PHE A 9 8.43 -60.31 -32.02
CA PHE A 9 9.22 -59.50 -31.09
C PHE A 9 8.86 -58.02 -31.32
N ALA A 10 8.26 -57.37 -30.31
CA ALA A 10 8.08 -55.92 -30.27
C ALA A 10 9.35 -55.28 -29.69
N PRO A 11 9.94 -54.27 -30.34
CA PRO A 11 11.07 -53.56 -29.76
C PRO A 11 10.60 -52.64 -28.63
N LEU A 12 11.18 -52.83 -27.45
CA LEU A 12 11.00 -51.93 -26.29
C LEU A 12 11.78 -50.66 -26.56
N LEU A 13 11.08 -49.58 -26.93
CA LEU A 13 11.67 -48.23 -27.04
C LEU A 13 11.85 -47.67 -25.62
N ILE A 14 13.08 -47.75 -25.09
CA ILE A 14 13.50 -47.04 -23.91
C ILE A 14 13.72 -45.56 -24.31
N ALA A 15 12.75 -44.70 -24.01
CA ALA A 15 12.93 -43.25 -24.10
C ALA A 15 13.86 -42.82 -22.95
N PRO A 16 14.94 -42.05 -23.21
CA PRO A 16 15.74 -41.50 -22.14
C PRO A 16 14.89 -40.46 -21.40
N ALA A 17 14.67 -40.68 -20.09
CA ALA A 17 14.15 -39.61 -19.22
C ALA A 17 15.19 -38.50 -19.15
N ILE A 18 14.95 -37.42 -19.87
CA ILE A 18 15.69 -36.19 -19.67
C ILE A 18 15.23 -35.63 -18.33
N ALA A 19 15.93 -36.01 -17.27
CA ALA A 19 15.87 -35.32 -16.01
C ALA A 19 16.43 -33.90 -16.26
N GLY A 20 15.54 -32.94 -16.45
CA GLY A 20 15.88 -31.53 -16.45
C GLY A 20 16.46 -31.23 -15.05
N VAL A 21 17.79 -31.16 -14.98
CA VAL A 21 18.48 -30.59 -13.83
C VAL A 21 18.11 -29.12 -13.85
N ALA A 22 17.11 -28.73 -13.06
CA ALA A 22 16.93 -27.33 -12.69
C ALA A 22 18.20 -26.92 -11.97
N SER A 23 19.09 -26.22 -12.67
CA SER A 23 20.24 -25.59 -12.04
C SER A 23 19.69 -24.56 -11.06
N HIS A 24 19.62 -24.92 -9.78
CA HIS A 24 19.47 -23.94 -8.70
C HIS A 24 20.73 -23.09 -8.72
N HIS A 25 20.71 -22.01 -9.51
CA HIS A 25 21.69 -20.93 -9.31
C HIS A 25 21.46 -20.45 -7.87
N ALA A 26 22.44 -20.70 -7.01
CA ALA A 26 22.43 -20.14 -5.66
C ALA A 26 22.45 -18.62 -5.80
N HIS A 27 21.36 -17.98 -5.42
CA HIS A 27 21.27 -16.52 -5.41
C HIS A 27 22.24 -15.93 -4.38
N HIS A 28 22.80 -14.76 -4.70
CA HIS A 28 23.64 -14.07 -3.72
C HIS A 28 22.78 -13.66 -2.51
N PRO A 29 23.23 -13.85 -1.26
CA PRO A 29 22.45 -13.49 -0.07
C PRO A 29 21.92 -12.04 -0.11
N ASP A 30 22.70 -11.11 -0.62
CA ASP A 30 22.32 -9.69 -0.73
C ASP A 30 21.21 -9.43 -1.78
N GLU A 31 20.89 -10.39 -2.65
CA GLU A 31 19.76 -10.29 -3.57
C GLU A 31 18.42 -10.54 -2.87
N LEU A 32 18.44 -11.22 -1.71
CA LEU A 32 17.25 -11.70 -1.04
C LEU A 32 16.55 -10.62 -0.21
N SER A 33 16.10 -9.54 -0.86
CA SER A 33 15.41 -8.42 -0.21
C SER A 33 14.12 -8.82 0.53
N GLY A 34 13.47 -9.90 0.13
CA GLY A 34 12.31 -10.51 0.79
C GLY A 34 12.64 -11.85 1.47
N GLY A 35 13.92 -12.10 1.79
CA GLY A 35 14.34 -13.41 2.29
C GLY A 35 14.00 -14.52 1.31
N GLN A 36 13.49 -15.65 1.81
CA GLN A 36 13.09 -16.79 0.98
C GLN A 36 11.86 -16.52 0.08
N THR A 37 11.15 -15.41 0.30
CA THR A 37 9.98 -15.00 -0.49
C THR A 37 10.33 -14.08 -1.66
N THR A 38 11.62 -13.75 -1.83
CA THR A 38 12.11 -12.81 -2.85
C THR A 38 11.70 -13.21 -4.26
N VAL A 39 11.30 -12.23 -5.06
CA VAL A 39 10.84 -12.41 -6.44
C VAL A 39 11.92 -11.97 -7.44
N PHE A 40 12.30 -12.86 -8.36
CA PHE A 40 13.36 -12.61 -9.36
C PHE A 40 12.80 -12.15 -10.71
N VAL A 41 11.78 -11.28 -10.68
CA VAL A 41 11.18 -10.63 -11.86
C VAL A 41 11.79 -9.25 -12.03
N THR A 42 12.34 -8.95 -13.21
CA THR A 42 13.08 -7.70 -13.48
C THR A 42 12.34 -6.73 -14.40
N ASN A 43 11.19 -7.13 -14.95
CA ASN A 43 10.39 -6.29 -15.84
C ASN A 43 9.48 -5.32 -15.05
N ARG A 44 8.72 -4.53 -15.79
CA ARG A 44 7.81 -3.50 -15.22
C ARG A 44 6.68 -4.02 -14.31
N ASN A 45 6.45 -5.33 -14.25
CA ASN A 45 5.44 -5.96 -13.42
C ASN A 45 6.05 -6.64 -12.18
N ALA A 46 7.30 -6.36 -11.85
CA ALA A 46 8.00 -6.99 -10.73
C ALA A 46 7.24 -6.84 -9.41
N PHE A 47 6.60 -5.69 -9.18
CA PHE A 47 5.85 -5.41 -7.94
C PHE A 47 4.46 -6.09 -7.90
N ALA A 48 3.92 -6.50 -9.05
CA ALA A 48 2.64 -7.20 -9.15
C ALA A 48 2.78 -8.74 -9.06
N SER A 49 3.94 -9.23 -8.66
CA SER A 49 4.24 -10.66 -8.57
C SER A 49 3.98 -11.17 -7.15
N PRO A 50 3.41 -12.37 -6.99
CA PRO A 50 3.28 -12.99 -5.67
C PRO A 50 4.64 -13.41 -5.12
N VAL A 51 4.74 -13.59 -3.81
CA VAL A 51 5.92 -14.20 -3.17
C VAL A 51 6.32 -15.50 -3.89
N SER A 52 7.62 -15.75 -4.04
CA SER A 52 8.14 -16.85 -4.86
C SER A 52 7.75 -18.24 -4.35
N ASN A 53 7.46 -18.35 -3.07
CA ASN A 53 7.06 -19.60 -2.39
C ASN A 53 5.54 -19.70 -2.16
N LEU A 54 4.71 -18.89 -2.85
CA LEU A 54 3.25 -19.01 -2.72
C LEU A 54 2.78 -20.38 -3.19
N PRO A 55 2.00 -21.12 -2.37
CA PRO A 55 1.46 -22.41 -2.78
C PRO A 55 0.58 -22.32 -4.02
N VAL A 56 0.67 -23.30 -4.92
CA VAL A 56 -0.10 -23.31 -6.18
C VAL A 56 -1.61 -23.15 -5.98
N PRO A 57 -2.26 -23.77 -4.96
CA PRO A 57 -3.69 -23.54 -4.71
C PRO A 57 -4.05 -22.08 -4.47
N ASP A 58 -3.14 -21.30 -3.86
CA ASP A 58 -3.38 -19.91 -3.45
C ASP A 58 -3.26 -18.91 -4.60
N LEU A 59 -2.70 -19.34 -5.74
CA LEU A 59 -2.61 -18.50 -6.95
C LEU A 59 -3.99 -18.02 -7.46
N ARG A 60 -5.05 -18.80 -7.21
CA ARG A 60 -6.42 -18.37 -7.57
C ARG A 60 -6.90 -17.22 -6.70
N THR A 61 -6.67 -17.31 -5.39
CA THR A 61 -7.01 -16.24 -4.44
C THR A 61 -6.19 -15.00 -4.75
N PHE A 62 -4.89 -15.14 -5.04
CA PHE A 62 -4.03 -14.05 -5.50
C PHE A 62 -4.59 -13.37 -6.76
N ALA A 63 -4.95 -14.13 -7.79
CA ALA A 63 -5.53 -13.59 -9.02
C ALA A 63 -6.87 -12.89 -8.79
N SER A 64 -7.71 -13.41 -7.90
CA SER A 64 -8.99 -12.78 -7.53
C SER A 64 -8.77 -11.47 -6.78
N GLY A 65 -7.83 -11.41 -5.85
CA GLY A 65 -7.46 -10.19 -5.14
C GLY A 65 -6.80 -9.15 -6.06
N ASN A 66 -5.95 -9.58 -6.98
CA ASN A 66 -5.40 -8.72 -8.03
C ASN A 66 -6.53 -8.08 -8.87
N ARG A 67 -7.54 -8.86 -9.24
CA ARG A 67 -8.70 -8.34 -9.96
C ARG A 67 -9.44 -7.27 -9.13
N LEU A 68 -9.74 -7.53 -7.86
CA LEU A 68 -10.39 -6.56 -6.96
C LEU A 68 -9.57 -5.26 -6.86
N PHE A 69 -8.26 -5.37 -6.70
CA PHE A 69 -7.35 -4.23 -6.60
C PHE A 69 -7.34 -3.35 -7.85
N ASN A 70 -7.47 -3.97 -9.03
CA ASN A 70 -7.40 -3.28 -10.33
C ASN A 70 -8.76 -2.90 -10.90
N THR A 71 -9.87 -3.39 -10.35
CA THR A 71 -11.20 -3.10 -10.89
C THR A 71 -11.68 -1.72 -10.47
N ASN A 72 -12.25 -0.98 -11.41
CA ASN A 72 -12.92 0.29 -11.14
C ASN A 72 -14.31 0.04 -10.56
N TRP A 73 -14.57 0.66 -9.44
CA TRP A 73 -15.90 0.75 -8.86
C TRP A 73 -16.78 1.71 -9.66
N VAL A 74 -18.06 1.40 -9.75
CA VAL A 74 -19.06 2.20 -10.48
C VAL A 74 -20.19 2.64 -9.55
N ILE A 75 -20.93 3.63 -9.97
CA ILE A 75 -22.05 4.20 -9.21
C ILE A 75 -23.19 3.18 -9.17
N ALA A 76 -23.82 3.02 -8.01
CA ALA A 76 -25.02 2.19 -7.85
C ALA A 76 -26.29 2.96 -8.30
N PRO A 77 -27.33 2.24 -8.83
CA PRO A 77 -27.33 0.83 -9.17
C PRO A 77 -26.69 0.58 -10.55
N ALA A 78 -25.93 -0.50 -10.67
CA ALA A 78 -25.33 -0.90 -11.95
C ALA A 78 -25.57 -2.38 -12.26
N SER A 79 -25.39 -2.78 -13.53
CA SER A 79 -25.50 -4.19 -13.94
C SER A 79 -24.42 -5.10 -13.35
N VAL A 80 -23.36 -4.52 -12.81
CA VAL A 80 -22.26 -5.21 -12.12
C VAL A 80 -22.40 -5.05 -10.60
N ASN A 81 -23.49 -5.54 -10.05
CA ASN A 81 -23.92 -5.37 -8.66
C ASN A 81 -22.96 -5.85 -7.56
N LYS A 82 -21.77 -6.38 -7.90
CA LYS A 82 -20.70 -6.71 -6.96
C LYS A 82 -19.57 -5.68 -6.94
N LEU A 83 -19.64 -4.69 -7.82
CA LEU A 83 -18.61 -3.67 -8.03
C LEU A 83 -19.24 -2.29 -8.19
N ASP A 84 -20.53 -2.16 -7.91
CA ASP A 84 -21.21 -0.87 -7.76
C ASP A 84 -21.21 -0.40 -6.31
N GLY A 85 -21.64 0.84 -6.08
CA GLY A 85 -21.56 1.46 -4.76
C GLY A 85 -20.37 2.39 -4.59
N LEU A 86 -19.78 2.86 -5.72
CA LEU A 86 -18.80 3.96 -5.64
C LEU A 86 -19.37 5.07 -4.77
N GLY A 87 -18.63 5.44 -3.72
CA GLY A 87 -19.10 6.34 -2.67
C GLY A 87 -19.50 7.72 -3.18
N PRO A 88 -20.31 8.46 -2.41
CA PRO A 88 -20.78 9.77 -2.80
C PRO A 88 -19.64 10.77 -3.03
N VAL A 89 -18.58 10.69 -2.24
CA VAL A 89 -17.31 11.42 -2.39
C VAL A 89 -16.16 10.43 -2.39
N PHE A 90 -15.16 10.68 -3.22
CA PHE A 90 -14.01 9.78 -3.38
C PHE A 90 -12.82 10.51 -3.99
N ASN A 91 -11.64 9.89 -3.98
CA ASN A 91 -10.48 10.38 -4.70
C ASN A 91 -10.28 9.61 -6.01
N ARG A 92 -10.37 8.26 -5.97
CA ARG A 92 -10.17 7.40 -7.15
C ARG A 92 -11.17 6.26 -7.12
N VAL A 93 -11.30 5.61 -8.27
CA VAL A 93 -12.28 4.54 -8.47
C VAL A 93 -11.70 3.13 -8.28
N SER A 94 -10.40 3.01 -8.05
CA SER A 94 -9.72 1.73 -7.79
C SER A 94 -8.42 1.96 -7.03
N CYS A 95 -7.90 0.91 -6.38
CA CYS A 95 -6.60 0.96 -5.70
C CYS A 95 -5.46 1.23 -6.71
N SER A 96 -5.49 0.55 -7.86
CA SER A 96 -4.47 0.68 -8.90
C SER A 96 -4.43 2.06 -9.59
N ALA A 97 -5.47 2.89 -9.42
CA ALA A 97 -5.46 4.26 -9.93
C ALA A 97 -4.40 5.14 -9.22
N CYS A 98 -4.08 4.83 -7.95
CA CYS A 98 -2.99 5.47 -7.20
C CYS A 98 -1.75 4.58 -7.12
N HIS A 99 -1.91 3.27 -7.00
CA HIS A 99 -0.85 2.27 -6.87
C HIS A 99 -0.63 1.54 -8.20
N LEU A 100 -0.26 2.28 -9.25
CA LEU A 100 -0.10 1.71 -10.59
C LEU A 100 0.89 0.55 -10.59
N ARG A 101 0.42 -0.65 -10.99
CA ARG A 101 1.20 -1.91 -10.95
C ARG A 101 1.79 -2.21 -9.57
N ASP A 102 1.02 -1.95 -8.52
CA ASP A 102 1.42 -2.14 -7.12
C ASP A 102 2.64 -1.29 -6.70
N GLY A 103 3.00 -0.34 -7.54
CA GLY A 103 4.13 0.55 -7.34
C GLY A 103 3.77 1.81 -6.55
N ARG A 104 4.77 2.66 -6.45
CA ARG A 104 4.65 3.98 -5.83
C ARG A 104 4.00 4.96 -6.79
N GLY A 105 3.14 5.85 -6.27
CA GLY A 105 2.62 7.00 -6.97
C GLY A 105 3.67 8.08 -7.21
N GLN A 106 3.28 9.13 -7.93
CA GLN A 106 4.12 10.29 -8.23
C GLN A 106 3.45 11.57 -7.73
N PRO A 107 4.21 12.55 -7.24
CA PRO A 107 3.69 13.89 -7.00
C PRO A 107 3.30 14.54 -8.33
N PRO A 108 2.43 15.59 -8.31
CA PRO A 108 2.11 16.36 -9.50
C PRO A 108 3.38 16.96 -10.13
N GLU A 109 3.48 16.90 -11.45
CA GLU A 109 4.58 17.50 -12.20
C GLU A 109 4.17 18.92 -12.65
N GLY A 110 4.73 19.92 -12.01
CA GLY A 110 4.45 21.34 -12.29
C GLY A 110 3.26 21.93 -11.52
N ASP A 111 3.10 23.23 -11.66
CA ASP A 111 2.08 24.03 -10.97
C ASP A 111 0.68 23.64 -11.43
N ASP A 112 -0.25 23.62 -10.49
CA ASP A 112 -1.68 23.32 -10.70
C ASP A 112 -1.97 21.95 -11.35
N ALA A 113 -0.97 21.06 -11.49
CA ALA A 113 -1.17 19.72 -12.03
C ALA A 113 -2.05 18.86 -11.10
N PRO A 114 -2.89 17.95 -11.65
CA PRO A 114 -3.80 17.15 -10.84
C PRO A 114 -3.04 16.12 -9.98
N MET A 115 -3.49 15.92 -8.75
CA MET A 115 -2.94 14.95 -7.81
C MET A 115 -3.44 13.54 -8.11
N MET A 116 -2.94 12.90 -9.18
CA MET A 116 -3.46 11.62 -9.66
C MET A 116 -3.24 10.45 -8.70
N SER A 117 -2.08 10.40 -8.05
CA SER A 117 -1.69 9.34 -7.10
C SER A 117 -1.20 9.91 -5.77
N MET A 118 -1.80 11.02 -5.39
CA MET A 118 -1.69 11.66 -4.08
C MET A 118 -3.07 11.92 -3.50
N LEU A 119 -3.13 11.96 -2.18
CA LEU A 119 -4.27 12.42 -1.41
C LEU A 119 -3.81 13.41 -0.34
N VAL A 120 -4.74 14.16 0.24
CA VAL A 120 -4.45 15.09 1.33
C VAL A 120 -5.26 14.69 2.56
N ARG A 121 -4.57 14.26 3.62
CA ARG A 121 -5.18 14.05 4.93
C ARG A 121 -5.39 15.37 5.63
N LEU A 122 -6.53 15.48 6.30
CA LEU A 122 -6.96 16.66 7.03
C LEU A 122 -7.14 16.35 8.52
N SER A 123 -6.86 17.32 9.36
CA SER A 123 -7.15 17.25 10.78
C SER A 123 -7.27 18.64 11.37
N VAL A 124 -7.88 18.71 12.55
CA VAL A 124 -7.88 19.90 13.41
C VAL A 124 -7.15 19.58 14.72
N PRO A 125 -6.66 20.59 15.46
CA PRO A 125 -5.97 20.37 16.72
C PRO A 125 -6.81 19.54 17.71
N GLY A 126 -6.14 18.65 18.45
CA GLY A 126 -6.74 17.79 19.46
C GLY A 126 -6.78 16.31 19.06
N LYS A 127 -7.49 15.54 19.84
CA LYS A 127 -7.66 14.09 19.67
C LYS A 127 -9.14 13.75 19.68
N ASP A 128 -9.51 12.65 19.02
CA ASP A 128 -10.83 12.06 19.15
C ASP A 128 -10.97 11.26 20.49
N GLU A 129 -12.13 10.67 20.71
CA GLU A 129 -12.44 9.89 21.92
C GLU A 129 -11.55 8.64 22.09
N ARG A 130 -10.97 8.14 21.01
CA ARG A 130 -10.06 6.98 20.97
C ARG A 130 -8.58 7.39 21.05
N GLY A 131 -8.31 8.70 21.10
CA GLY A 131 -6.97 9.26 21.12
C GLY A 131 -6.31 9.33 19.74
N SER A 132 -7.08 9.13 18.67
CA SER A 132 -6.66 9.30 17.29
C SER A 132 -6.66 10.78 16.88
N ILE A 133 -6.15 11.07 15.69
CA ILE A 133 -6.19 12.41 15.12
C ILE A 133 -7.65 12.84 14.93
N LYS A 134 -7.96 14.07 15.35
CA LYS A 134 -9.30 14.63 15.25
C LYS A 134 -9.58 15.06 13.81
N PRO A 135 -10.58 14.47 13.11
CA PRO A 135 -10.90 14.85 11.74
C PRO A 135 -11.50 16.24 11.65
N HIS A 136 -11.43 16.85 10.47
CA HIS A 136 -12.09 18.13 10.19
C HIS A 136 -13.63 17.94 10.21
N PRO A 137 -14.41 18.81 10.88
CA PRO A 137 -15.85 18.61 11.09
C PRO A 137 -16.67 18.60 9.80
N ALA A 138 -16.24 19.31 8.74
CA ALA A 138 -16.96 19.38 7.48
C ALA A 138 -16.40 18.48 6.38
N TYR A 139 -15.13 18.08 6.44
CA TYR A 139 -14.42 17.35 5.39
C TYR A 139 -13.87 16.00 5.84
N GLY A 140 -14.05 15.61 7.11
CA GLY A 140 -13.49 14.37 7.61
C GLY A 140 -11.96 14.39 7.77
N ASP A 141 -11.34 13.26 7.63
CA ASP A 141 -9.88 13.09 7.79
C ASP A 141 -9.11 13.08 6.45
N GLN A 142 -9.82 13.27 5.32
CA GLN A 142 -9.26 13.29 3.96
C GLN A 142 -10.09 14.19 3.06
N LEU A 143 -9.44 14.95 2.18
CA LEU A 143 -10.11 15.74 1.16
C LEU A 143 -10.41 14.88 -0.07
N ASN A 144 -11.69 14.72 -0.39
CA ASN A 144 -12.16 13.96 -1.55
C ASN A 144 -12.41 14.91 -2.73
N ASP A 145 -11.57 14.80 -3.76
CA ASP A 145 -11.56 15.73 -4.91
C ASP A 145 -12.57 15.35 -6.01
N ARG A 146 -13.34 14.28 -5.80
CA ARG A 146 -14.37 13.78 -6.72
C ARG A 146 -15.65 13.39 -6.00
N ALA A 147 -16.74 13.37 -6.75
CA ALA A 147 -18.05 12.94 -6.28
C ALA A 147 -18.86 12.30 -7.41
N ILE A 148 -19.88 11.56 -7.04
CA ILE A 148 -20.88 11.04 -7.99
C ILE A 148 -21.78 12.20 -8.50
N PRO A 149 -22.46 12.04 -9.66
CA PRO A 149 -23.40 13.05 -10.17
C PRO A 149 -24.45 13.45 -9.13
N GLY A 150 -24.67 14.75 -8.98
CA GLY A 150 -25.63 15.31 -8.02
C GLY A 150 -25.08 15.55 -6.62
N VAL A 151 -23.85 15.13 -6.34
CA VAL A 151 -23.14 15.39 -5.09
C VAL A 151 -21.98 16.35 -5.38
N PRO A 152 -21.79 17.43 -4.60
CA PRO A 152 -20.63 18.27 -4.76
C PRO A 152 -19.36 17.55 -4.29
N ALA A 153 -18.29 17.61 -5.06
CA ALA A 153 -16.96 17.22 -4.56
C ALA A 153 -16.56 18.14 -3.40
N GLU A 154 -15.75 17.64 -2.48
CA GLU A 154 -15.37 18.42 -1.29
C GLU A 154 -14.54 19.65 -1.61
N GLY A 155 -13.68 19.54 -2.61
CA GLY A 155 -12.74 20.56 -3.03
C GLY A 155 -11.51 19.93 -3.67
N ARG A 156 -10.52 20.73 -4.00
CA ARG A 156 -9.25 20.22 -4.54
C ARG A 156 -8.05 20.91 -3.91
N ALA A 157 -7.04 20.12 -3.62
CA ALA A 157 -5.73 20.67 -3.29
C ALA A 157 -4.98 21.01 -4.58
N VAL A 158 -4.27 22.13 -4.56
CA VAL A 158 -3.47 22.65 -5.66
C VAL A 158 -2.06 22.85 -5.14
N VAL A 159 -1.06 22.41 -5.89
CA VAL A 159 0.35 22.61 -5.57
C VAL A 159 0.98 23.63 -6.50
N LYS A 160 1.85 24.46 -5.95
CA LYS A 160 2.84 25.27 -6.67
C LYS A 160 4.22 24.96 -6.14
N TYR A 161 5.22 25.07 -6.98
CA TYR A 161 6.60 24.80 -6.57
C TYR A 161 7.41 26.10 -6.50
N GLU A 162 7.91 26.40 -5.31
CA GLU A 162 8.87 27.49 -5.07
C GLU A 162 10.28 26.90 -5.14
N MET A 163 11.14 27.46 -5.98
CA MET A 163 12.54 27.03 -6.05
C MET A 163 13.32 27.62 -4.89
N VAL A 164 14.00 26.74 -4.15
CA VAL A 164 14.85 27.10 -3.01
C VAL A 164 16.28 26.68 -3.32
N SER A 165 17.18 27.64 -3.44
CA SER A 165 18.59 27.39 -3.69
C SER A 165 19.34 27.19 -2.38
N GLY A 166 20.36 26.35 -2.41
CA GLY A 166 21.29 26.11 -1.30
C GLY A 166 22.68 25.74 -1.80
N SER A 167 23.62 25.52 -0.87
CA SER A 167 24.99 25.13 -1.20
C SER A 167 25.42 23.97 -0.31
N PHE A 168 26.17 23.05 -0.89
CA PHE A 168 26.88 22.02 -0.15
C PHE A 168 28.14 22.60 0.52
N ALA A 169 28.75 21.83 1.44
CA ALA A 169 29.94 22.24 2.17
C ALA A 169 31.17 22.47 1.26
N ASP A 170 31.21 21.86 0.09
CA ASP A 170 32.24 22.04 -0.94
C ASP A 170 32.04 23.28 -1.81
N GLY A 171 30.94 24.03 -1.58
CA GLY A 171 30.60 25.24 -2.34
C GLY A 171 29.78 24.99 -3.62
N SER A 172 29.53 23.74 -4.00
CA SER A 172 28.60 23.42 -5.10
C SER A 172 27.17 23.80 -4.71
N THR A 173 26.36 24.21 -5.69
CA THR A 173 24.98 24.69 -5.45
C THR A 173 23.96 23.64 -5.84
N TYR A 174 22.77 23.69 -5.21
CA TYR A 174 21.59 22.90 -5.58
C TYR A 174 20.33 23.78 -5.55
N GLU A 175 19.32 23.33 -6.27
CA GLU A 175 17.97 23.89 -6.21
C GLU A 175 16.98 22.79 -5.82
N LEU A 176 16.06 23.11 -4.90
CA LEU A 176 14.99 22.23 -4.45
C LEU A 176 13.64 22.86 -4.79
N ALA A 177 12.73 22.05 -5.31
CA ALA A 177 11.34 22.43 -5.54
C ALA A 177 10.53 22.23 -4.24
N LYS A 178 10.25 23.32 -3.51
CA LYS A 178 9.43 23.31 -2.29
C LYS A 178 7.96 23.34 -2.66
N PRO A 179 7.15 22.32 -2.36
CA PRO A 179 5.73 22.34 -2.65
C PRO A 179 4.97 23.27 -1.69
N VAL A 180 4.16 24.16 -2.25
CA VAL A 180 3.23 25.03 -1.53
C VAL A 180 1.81 24.66 -1.92
N TYR A 181 1.02 24.26 -0.93
CA TYR A 181 -0.34 23.77 -1.14
C TYR A 181 -1.38 24.84 -0.84
N THR A 182 -2.38 24.92 -1.71
CA THR A 182 -3.59 25.72 -1.50
C THR A 182 -4.82 24.87 -1.76
N PHE A 183 -5.98 25.30 -1.26
CA PHE A 183 -7.23 24.57 -1.39
C PHE A 183 -8.25 25.45 -2.15
N LYS A 184 -8.87 24.87 -3.17
CA LYS A 184 -9.84 25.55 -4.05
C LYS A 184 -11.16 24.77 -4.11
N ASP A 185 -12.21 25.49 -4.51
CA ASP A 185 -13.52 24.91 -4.80
C ASP A 185 -14.13 24.16 -3.60
N LEU A 186 -13.89 24.65 -2.37
CA LEU A 186 -14.35 24.05 -1.13
C LEU A 186 -15.87 24.17 -1.00
N ALA A 187 -16.60 23.03 -1.10
CA ALA A 187 -18.05 22.99 -1.16
C ALA A 187 -18.75 23.15 0.21
N PHE A 188 -18.05 22.88 1.32
CA PHE A 188 -18.62 22.83 2.67
C PHE A 188 -18.03 23.90 3.61
N GLY A 189 -17.62 25.03 3.04
CA GLY A 189 -17.04 26.14 3.77
C GLY A 189 -15.51 26.11 3.89
N PRO A 190 -14.90 27.11 4.52
CA PRO A 190 -13.45 27.20 4.63
C PRO A 190 -12.88 26.13 5.58
N LEU A 191 -11.65 25.69 5.33
CA LEU A 191 -10.94 24.72 6.21
C LEU A 191 -10.57 25.32 7.58
N GLY A 192 -10.62 26.64 7.73
CA GLY A 192 -10.22 27.32 8.96
C GLY A 192 -8.71 27.56 9.07
N ALA A 193 -8.34 28.46 10.00
CA ALA A 193 -6.94 28.85 10.17
C ALA A 193 -6.08 27.76 10.85
N ASP A 194 -6.70 26.91 11.65
CA ASP A 194 -6.02 25.86 12.43
C ASP A 194 -5.95 24.52 11.69
N ILE A 195 -6.27 24.50 10.39
CA ILE A 195 -6.20 23.26 9.61
C ILE A 195 -4.79 22.67 9.62
N GLN A 196 -4.71 21.39 9.91
CA GLN A 196 -3.51 20.60 9.72
C GLN A 196 -3.73 19.68 8.52
N PHE A 197 -2.79 19.67 7.60
CA PHE A 197 -2.91 18.83 6.41
C PHE A 197 -1.61 18.10 6.09
N SER A 198 -1.73 16.95 5.45
CA SER A 198 -0.60 16.09 5.10
C SER A 198 -0.82 15.51 3.71
N PRO A 199 -0.17 16.08 2.67
CA PRO A 199 -0.15 15.50 1.33
C PRO A 199 0.63 14.19 1.35
N ARG A 200 0.09 13.14 0.71
CA ARG A 200 0.66 11.78 0.72
C ARG A 200 0.64 11.18 -0.66
N VAL A 201 1.82 10.84 -1.16
CA VAL A 201 1.98 10.04 -2.38
C VAL A 201 1.67 8.58 -2.05
N ALA A 202 0.97 7.86 -2.93
CA ALA A 202 0.71 6.43 -2.75
C ALA A 202 2.02 5.64 -2.60
N SER A 203 2.11 4.79 -1.59
CA SER A 203 3.27 3.93 -1.34
C SER A 203 3.25 2.69 -2.25
N GLN A 204 4.40 2.05 -2.46
CA GLN A 204 4.44 0.71 -3.05
C GLN A 204 3.75 -0.31 -2.15
N MET A 205 3.22 -1.38 -2.77
CA MET A 205 2.42 -2.41 -2.08
C MET A 205 3.21 -3.68 -1.73
N ILE A 206 4.47 -3.78 -2.15
CA ILE A 206 5.31 -4.96 -1.92
C ILE A 206 5.75 -5.11 -0.45
N GLY A 207 5.90 -6.33 0.01
CA GLY A 207 6.51 -6.66 1.31
C GLY A 207 5.65 -6.35 2.53
N LEU A 208 4.40 -5.95 2.36
CA LEU A 208 3.54 -5.57 3.49
C LEU A 208 3.24 -6.76 4.41
N GLY A 209 3.09 -7.97 3.86
CA GLY A 209 2.94 -9.18 4.68
C GLY A 209 4.19 -9.52 5.47
N LEU A 210 5.39 -9.27 4.93
CA LEU A 210 6.63 -9.43 5.69
C LEU A 210 6.67 -8.45 6.87
N LEU A 211 6.30 -7.19 6.66
CA LEU A 211 6.19 -6.22 7.74
C LEU A 211 5.13 -6.64 8.78
N GLU A 212 4.00 -7.21 8.34
CA GLU A 212 2.96 -7.71 9.25
C GLU A 212 3.48 -8.88 10.11
N ALA A 213 4.35 -9.72 9.56
CA ALA A 213 4.94 -10.88 10.21
C ALA A 213 6.11 -10.57 11.18
N VAL A 214 6.65 -9.36 11.18
CA VAL A 214 7.68 -8.97 12.16
C VAL A 214 7.07 -8.96 13.57
N PRO A 215 7.65 -9.65 14.58
CA PRO A 215 7.15 -9.62 15.95
C PRO A 215 7.12 -8.20 16.54
N GLU A 216 6.07 -7.86 17.31
CA GLU A 216 5.95 -6.53 17.93
C GLU A 216 7.16 -6.17 18.78
N LYS A 217 7.68 -7.12 19.56
CA LYS A 217 8.86 -6.94 20.42
C LYS A 217 10.09 -6.46 19.63
N ASP A 218 10.24 -6.90 18.37
CA ASP A 218 11.41 -6.55 17.57
C ASP A 218 11.28 -5.13 16.99
N ILE A 219 10.04 -4.68 16.75
CA ILE A 219 9.76 -3.26 16.39
C ILE A 219 9.91 -2.37 17.64
N GLU A 220 9.40 -2.80 18.79
CA GLU A 220 9.54 -2.06 20.07
C GLU A 220 10.99 -1.89 20.46
N ALA A 221 11.86 -2.87 20.21
CA ALA A 221 13.29 -2.81 20.50
C ALA A 221 14.03 -1.73 19.71
N LEU A 222 13.44 -1.22 18.61
CA LEU A 222 13.97 -0.11 17.82
C LEU A 222 13.53 1.27 18.33
N ALA A 223 12.66 1.31 19.35
CA ALA A 223 12.18 2.57 19.89
C ALA A 223 13.26 3.22 20.76
N ASP A 224 13.48 4.50 20.55
CA ASP A 224 14.32 5.38 21.38
C ASP A 224 13.61 6.73 21.56
N GLU A 225 12.64 6.78 22.48
CA GLU A 225 11.80 7.97 22.67
C GLU A 225 12.58 9.17 23.23
N HIS A 226 13.70 8.91 23.89
CA HIS A 226 14.44 9.89 24.66
C HIS A 226 15.85 10.16 24.14
N ASP A 227 16.17 9.67 22.94
CA ASP A 227 17.50 9.81 22.32
C ASP A 227 18.59 9.35 23.31
N ALA A 228 18.48 8.11 23.80
CA ALA A 228 19.34 7.58 24.84
C ALA A 228 20.79 7.37 24.36
N ASP A 229 21.01 7.18 23.08
CA ASP A 229 22.35 7.08 22.47
C ASP A 229 22.94 8.44 22.09
N GLY A 230 22.15 9.54 22.17
CA GLY A 230 22.60 10.92 21.95
C GLY A 230 22.87 11.25 20.48
N ASP A 231 22.28 10.53 19.56
CA ASP A 231 22.52 10.69 18.11
C ASP A 231 21.63 11.76 17.44
N GLY A 232 20.71 12.35 18.20
CA GLY A 232 19.75 13.37 17.76
C GLY A 232 18.52 12.81 17.04
N ILE A 233 18.34 11.48 17.02
CA ILE A 233 17.20 10.80 16.40
C ILE A 233 16.41 10.06 17.46
N SER A 234 15.17 10.49 17.70
CA SER A 234 14.25 9.77 18.57
C SER A 234 13.16 9.08 17.78
N GLY A 235 12.67 7.93 18.25
CA GLY A 235 11.62 7.17 17.63
C GLY A 235 10.74 6.46 18.66
N LYS A 236 9.45 6.36 18.38
CA LYS A 236 8.51 5.67 19.26
C LYS A 236 7.46 4.88 18.50
N VAL A 237 6.96 3.85 19.15
CA VAL A 237 5.85 3.05 18.64
C VAL A 237 4.55 3.90 18.61
N ASN A 238 3.85 3.87 17.49
CA ASN A 238 2.52 4.46 17.41
C ASN A 238 1.46 3.45 17.92
N ARG A 239 0.72 3.79 18.98
CA ARG A 239 -0.38 2.98 19.51
C ARG A 239 -1.70 3.49 19.00
N VAL A 240 -2.36 2.71 18.15
CA VAL A 240 -3.54 3.08 17.35
C VAL A 240 -4.74 2.21 17.71
N TRP A 241 -5.94 2.68 17.37
CA TRP A 241 -7.16 1.92 17.61
C TRP A 241 -7.30 0.78 16.58
N ASP A 242 -7.42 -0.44 17.08
CA ASP A 242 -7.77 -1.61 16.29
C ASP A 242 -9.30 -1.79 16.33
N VAL A 243 -9.95 -1.64 15.17
CA VAL A 243 -11.42 -1.73 15.08
C VAL A 243 -11.93 -3.16 15.19
N MET A 244 -11.09 -4.16 14.92
CA MET A 244 -11.46 -5.58 15.08
C MET A 244 -11.34 -6.03 16.53
N GLN A 245 -10.27 -5.62 17.21
CA GLN A 245 -10.01 -6.01 18.59
C GLN A 245 -10.60 -5.05 19.63
N GLN A 246 -11.13 -3.88 19.20
CA GLN A 246 -11.69 -2.83 20.07
C GLN A 246 -10.73 -2.39 21.19
N LYS A 247 -9.44 -2.32 20.88
CA LYS A 247 -8.38 -1.89 21.81
C LYS A 247 -7.25 -1.17 21.05
N LYS A 248 -6.33 -0.56 21.76
CA LYS A 248 -5.10 -0.02 21.17
C LYS A 248 -4.14 -1.16 20.83
N ALA A 249 -3.58 -1.10 19.62
CA ALA A 249 -2.57 -2.02 19.10
C ALA A 249 -1.41 -1.24 18.48
N MET A 250 -0.31 -1.91 18.17
CA MET A 250 0.82 -1.32 17.47
C MET A 250 0.44 -0.99 16.03
N GLY A 251 0.63 0.27 15.64
CA GLY A 251 0.48 0.69 14.25
C GLY A 251 1.71 0.30 13.41
N ARG A 252 1.46 -0.21 12.20
CA ARG A 252 2.51 -0.66 11.26
C ARG A 252 2.35 -0.08 9.87
N PHE A 253 1.09 0.15 9.45
CA PHE A 253 0.75 0.52 8.07
C PHE A 253 0.28 1.96 7.96
N GLY A 254 0.27 2.46 6.72
CA GLY A 254 0.04 3.86 6.40
C GLY A 254 1.28 4.73 6.66
N TRP A 255 1.28 5.94 6.14
CA TRP A 255 2.41 6.89 6.19
C TRP A 255 2.92 7.24 7.60
N LYS A 256 2.09 7.07 8.60
CA LYS A 256 2.39 7.41 10.00
C LYS A 256 2.23 6.20 10.92
N ALA A 257 2.36 4.98 10.39
CA ALA A 257 2.08 3.76 11.15
C ALA A 257 0.78 3.87 11.95
N ASN A 258 -0.30 4.30 11.29
CA ASN A 258 -1.58 4.61 11.94
C ASN A 258 -2.65 3.51 11.75
N GLN A 259 -2.27 2.38 11.16
CA GLN A 259 -3.11 1.20 11.01
C GLN A 259 -2.43 -0.04 11.58
N PRO A 260 -3.12 -0.86 12.38
CA PRO A 260 -2.50 -1.99 13.08
C PRO A 260 -2.34 -3.24 12.21
N SER A 261 -3.20 -3.42 11.19
CA SER A 261 -3.24 -4.59 10.32
C SER A 261 -3.51 -4.21 8.87
N LEU A 262 -3.13 -5.09 7.94
CA LEU A 262 -3.43 -4.90 6.52
C LEU A 262 -4.93 -4.93 6.24
N LYS A 263 -5.70 -5.76 6.94
CA LYS A 263 -7.15 -5.82 6.77
C LYS A 263 -7.80 -4.48 7.10
N GLN A 264 -7.42 -3.86 8.22
CA GLN A 264 -7.93 -2.53 8.59
C GLN A 264 -7.40 -1.44 7.67
N GLN A 265 -6.14 -1.51 7.21
CA GLN A 265 -5.59 -0.57 6.21
C GLN A 265 -6.38 -0.62 4.90
N ASN A 266 -6.65 -1.82 4.39
CA ASN A 266 -7.40 -1.99 3.14
C ASN A 266 -8.85 -1.50 3.27
N ALA A 267 -9.53 -1.86 4.36
CA ALA A 267 -10.89 -1.38 4.65
C ALA A 267 -10.95 0.14 4.80
N GLY A 268 -9.93 0.74 5.47
CA GLY A 268 -9.82 2.18 5.61
C GLY A 268 -9.55 2.91 4.28
N ALA A 269 -8.75 2.32 3.39
CA ALA A 269 -8.52 2.84 2.05
C ALA A 269 -9.77 2.73 1.16
N LEU A 270 -10.49 1.60 1.23
CA LEU A 270 -11.78 1.43 0.54
C LEU A 270 -12.76 2.54 0.96
N SER A 271 -12.90 2.78 2.26
CA SER A 271 -13.79 3.81 2.80
C SER A 271 -13.33 5.23 2.44
N GLY A 272 -12.05 5.56 2.66
CA GLY A 272 -11.54 6.93 2.50
C GLY A 272 -11.29 7.32 1.05
N ASP A 273 -10.72 6.42 0.23
CA ASP A 273 -10.23 6.75 -1.11
C ASP A 273 -11.27 6.48 -2.21
N ILE A 274 -12.17 5.49 -1.99
CA ILE A 274 -13.16 5.02 -2.98
C ILE A 274 -14.60 5.24 -2.47
N GLY A 275 -14.77 5.35 -1.15
CA GLY A 275 -16.07 5.51 -0.51
C GLY A 275 -16.85 4.19 -0.35
N ILE A 276 -16.17 3.04 -0.38
CA ILE A 276 -16.78 1.71 -0.28
C ILE A 276 -16.88 1.28 1.19
N THR A 277 -18.07 0.89 1.61
CA THR A 277 -18.34 0.37 2.95
C THR A 277 -17.91 -1.10 3.08
N THR A 278 -17.49 -1.46 4.29
CA THR A 278 -17.11 -2.82 4.69
C THR A 278 -17.70 -3.12 6.07
N SER A 279 -17.65 -4.36 6.54
CA SER A 279 -18.05 -4.70 7.91
C SER A 279 -17.24 -3.95 8.97
N LEU A 280 -15.98 -3.58 8.67
CA LEU A 280 -15.12 -2.79 9.56
C LEU A 280 -15.50 -1.30 9.58
N PHE A 281 -15.94 -0.77 8.45
CA PHE A 281 -16.39 0.61 8.25
C PHE A 281 -17.74 0.61 7.52
N PRO A 282 -18.85 0.32 8.25
CA PRO A 282 -20.16 0.07 7.63
C PRO A 282 -20.92 1.34 7.24
N LYS A 283 -20.40 2.52 7.57
CA LYS A 283 -21.02 3.80 7.26
C LYS A 283 -20.33 4.48 6.10
N GLN A 284 -21.12 5.13 5.24
CA GLN A 284 -20.59 6.00 4.18
C GLN A 284 -19.66 7.06 4.77
N ASN A 285 -18.55 7.33 4.08
CA ASN A 285 -17.52 8.29 4.51
C ASN A 285 -17.97 9.73 4.25
N VAL A 286 -19.01 10.17 4.96
CA VAL A 286 -19.56 11.52 4.89
C VAL A 286 -19.71 12.13 6.26
N THR A 287 -19.55 13.44 6.34
CA THR A 287 -19.73 14.18 7.61
C THR A 287 -21.15 14.71 7.77
N ALA A 288 -21.48 15.27 8.94
CA ALA A 288 -22.76 15.91 9.17
C ALA A 288 -23.03 17.11 8.24
N ALA A 289 -21.97 17.79 7.78
CA ALA A 289 -22.09 18.86 6.79
C ALA A 289 -22.44 18.36 5.38
N GLN A 290 -22.17 17.09 5.10
CA GLN A 290 -22.37 16.39 3.82
C GLN A 290 -23.61 15.46 3.85
N LYS A 291 -24.56 15.69 4.73
CA LYS A 291 -25.72 14.81 4.98
C LYS A 291 -26.53 14.44 3.73
N ASP A 292 -26.58 15.33 2.73
CA ASP A 292 -27.30 15.06 1.49
C ASP A 292 -26.51 14.10 0.58
N ALA A 293 -25.18 14.09 0.66
CA ALA A 293 -24.34 13.09 0.01
C ALA A 293 -24.60 11.67 0.57
N GLY A 294 -24.85 11.56 1.87
CA GLY A 294 -25.18 10.28 2.52
C GLY A 294 -26.55 9.68 2.12
N LYS A 295 -27.35 10.37 1.29
CA LYS A 295 -28.57 9.85 0.68
C LYS A 295 -28.34 9.13 -0.67
N ALA A 296 -27.08 9.07 -1.15
CA ALA A 296 -26.73 8.33 -2.35
C ALA A 296 -27.12 6.84 -2.22
N ILE A 297 -27.48 6.24 -3.35
CA ILE A 297 -27.83 4.83 -3.38
C ILE A 297 -26.57 4.01 -3.11
N ALA A 298 -26.62 3.16 -2.09
CA ALA A 298 -25.56 2.20 -1.78
C ALA A 298 -25.63 0.98 -2.73
N GLY A 299 -24.48 0.39 -3.04
CA GLY A 299 -24.36 -0.84 -3.82
C GLY A 299 -24.66 -2.10 -3.00
N GLY A 300 -24.72 -1.98 -1.67
CA GLY A 300 -24.98 -3.06 -0.72
C GLY A 300 -24.80 -2.61 0.72
N GLU A 301 -25.04 -3.51 1.68
CA GLU A 301 -24.84 -3.26 3.12
C GLU A 301 -24.13 -4.44 3.80
N PRO A 302 -22.79 -4.44 3.88
CA PRO A 302 -21.84 -3.51 3.25
C PRO A 302 -21.70 -3.73 1.74
N GLU A 303 -21.11 -2.77 1.03
CA GLU A 303 -20.86 -2.85 -0.42
C GLU A 303 -19.80 -3.88 -0.78
N LEU A 304 -18.75 -4.03 0.04
CA LEU A 304 -17.75 -5.09 -0.10
C LEU A 304 -17.97 -6.17 0.95
N SER A 305 -18.13 -7.42 0.52
CA SER A 305 -18.26 -8.57 1.40
C SER A 305 -16.98 -8.85 2.21
N ASP A 306 -17.10 -9.56 3.34
CA ASP A 306 -15.95 -9.96 4.15
C ASP A 306 -15.02 -10.95 3.42
N ASP A 307 -15.57 -11.77 2.54
CA ASP A 307 -14.80 -12.70 1.71
C ASP A 307 -13.96 -11.93 0.68
N ASP A 308 -14.53 -10.92 0.04
CA ASP A 308 -13.79 -10.07 -0.91
C ASP A 308 -12.76 -9.18 -0.19
N LEU A 309 -13.08 -8.65 1.00
CA LEU A 309 -12.11 -7.92 1.82
C LEU A 309 -10.95 -8.84 2.25
N SER A 310 -11.23 -10.08 2.60
CA SER A 310 -10.20 -11.07 2.95
C SER A 310 -9.36 -11.45 1.74
N THR A 311 -9.98 -11.62 0.57
CA THR A 311 -9.30 -11.88 -0.71
C THR A 311 -8.38 -10.71 -1.12
N LEU A 312 -8.86 -9.47 -0.98
CA LEU A 312 -8.04 -8.28 -1.22
C LEU A 312 -6.87 -8.18 -0.22
N THR A 313 -7.13 -8.50 1.05
CA THR A 313 -6.10 -8.50 2.10
C THR A 313 -5.05 -9.58 1.84
N PHE A 314 -5.47 -10.78 1.44
CA PHE A 314 -4.55 -11.82 1.02
C PHE A 314 -3.65 -11.34 -0.12
N TYR A 315 -4.22 -10.74 -1.18
CA TYR A 315 -3.43 -10.19 -2.29
C TYR A 315 -2.36 -9.20 -1.83
N THR A 316 -2.73 -8.19 -1.06
CA THR A 316 -1.78 -7.17 -0.58
C THR A 316 -0.74 -7.73 0.37
N ARG A 317 -1.05 -8.79 1.09
CA ARG A 317 -0.15 -9.49 2.02
C ARG A 317 0.93 -10.29 1.30
N VAL A 318 0.58 -10.94 0.19
CA VAL A 318 1.49 -11.86 -0.51
C VAL A 318 2.16 -11.23 -1.74
N LEU A 319 2.10 -9.90 -1.92
CA LEU A 319 2.91 -9.21 -2.91
C LEU A 319 4.39 -9.28 -2.53
N GLY A 320 5.17 -9.94 -3.39
CA GLY A 320 6.57 -10.24 -3.12
C GLY A 320 7.50 -9.05 -3.32
N VAL A 321 8.60 -9.05 -2.59
CA VAL A 321 9.66 -8.04 -2.74
C VAL A 321 10.59 -8.49 -3.86
N PRO A 322 10.84 -7.67 -4.90
CA PRO A 322 11.81 -7.99 -5.93
C PRO A 322 13.23 -8.08 -5.38
N ALA A 323 14.02 -8.96 -5.98
CA ALA A 323 15.43 -9.11 -5.67
C ALA A 323 16.19 -7.77 -5.81
N ARG A 324 17.13 -7.51 -4.90
CA ARG A 324 18.08 -6.41 -5.04
C ARG A 324 18.92 -6.62 -6.30
N ARG A 325 19.04 -5.59 -7.10
CA ARG A 325 19.72 -5.64 -8.40
C ARG A 325 21.18 -5.24 -8.28
N ASN A 326 22.03 -5.85 -9.12
CA ASN A 326 23.43 -5.46 -9.30
C ASN A 326 24.24 -5.46 -8.01
N VAL A 327 24.00 -6.41 -7.11
CA VAL A 327 24.62 -6.48 -5.77
C VAL A 327 26.15 -6.54 -5.79
N ASN A 328 26.75 -6.97 -6.91
CA ASN A 328 28.20 -7.02 -7.10
C ASN A 328 28.79 -5.78 -7.79
N ASP A 329 27.93 -4.82 -8.21
CA ASP A 329 28.40 -3.57 -8.82
C ASP A 329 29.08 -2.70 -7.75
N PRO A 330 30.34 -2.24 -7.98
CA PRO A 330 31.06 -1.38 -7.04
C PRO A 330 30.30 -0.10 -6.67
N ILE A 331 29.52 0.48 -7.63
CA ILE A 331 28.74 1.70 -7.39
C ILE A 331 27.57 1.40 -6.43
N VAL A 332 26.90 0.24 -6.60
CA VAL A 332 25.83 -0.20 -5.68
C VAL A 332 26.37 -0.42 -4.27
N ARG A 333 27.53 -1.05 -4.14
CA ARG A 333 28.20 -1.25 -2.83
C ARG A 333 28.66 0.06 -2.19
N GLN A 334 29.19 0.98 -2.99
CA GLN A 334 29.53 2.31 -2.52
C GLN A 334 28.29 3.08 -2.03
N GLY A 335 27.18 2.98 -2.76
CA GLY A 335 25.89 3.57 -2.37
C GLY A 335 25.38 3.02 -1.04
N GLU A 336 25.48 1.72 -0.82
CA GLU A 336 25.15 1.08 0.46
C GLU A 336 26.02 1.61 1.61
N LYS A 337 27.34 1.71 1.40
CA LYS A 337 28.25 2.29 2.39
C LYS A 337 27.86 3.73 2.72
N LEU A 338 27.59 4.56 1.70
CA LEU A 338 27.19 5.96 1.90
C LEU A 338 25.84 6.07 2.64
N PHE A 339 24.90 5.16 2.40
CA PHE A 339 23.63 5.09 3.13
C PHE A 339 23.84 4.87 4.63
N HIS A 340 24.78 4.00 4.99
CA HIS A 340 25.15 3.77 6.40
C HIS A 340 25.91 4.96 6.97
N ASP A 341 26.94 5.46 6.27
CA ASP A 341 27.78 6.56 6.71
C ASP A 341 27.00 7.87 6.95
N ALA A 342 25.97 8.11 6.12
CA ALA A 342 25.05 9.24 6.24
C ALA A 342 24.00 9.08 7.36
N GLY A 343 23.99 7.95 8.07
CA GLY A 343 23.05 7.69 9.17
C GLY A 343 21.64 7.30 8.73
N CYS A 344 21.40 7.07 7.42
CA CYS A 344 20.07 6.70 6.92
C CYS A 344 19.56 5.38 7.54
N ALA A 345 20.46 4.44 7.84
CA ALA A 345 20.15 3.16 8.47
C ALA A 345 19.60 3.29 9.89
N LYS A 346 19.75 4.44 10.57
CA LYS A 346 19.15 4.70 11.88
C LYS A 346 17.62 4.76 11.84
N CYS A 347 17.05 5.25 10.75
CA CYS A 347 15.61 5.25 10.52
C CYS A 347 15.15 4.11 9.58
N HIS A 348 15.99 3.74 8.61
CA HIS A 348 15.74 2.68 7.64
C HIS A 348 16.49 1.41 8.06
N THR A 349 15.89 0.65 8.97
CA THR A 349 16.47 -0.60 9.49
C THR A 349 16.80 -1.57 8.35
N PRO A 350 18.08 -1.96 8.16
CA PRO A 350 18.49 -2.73 6.98
C PRO A 350 17.92 -4.15 6.91
N THR A 351 17.72 -4.77 8.08
CA THR A 351 17.25 -6.17 8.17
C THR A 351 16.34 -6.35 9.37
N MET A 352 15.24 -7.06 9.16
CA MET A 352 14.33 -7.51 10.22
C MET A 352 14.03 -9.00 10.05
N GLN A 353 13.72 -9.68 11.14
CA GLN A 353 13.31 -11.07 11.13
C GLN A 353 11.78 -11.17 11.20
N THR A 354 11.20 -12.01 10.35
CA THR A 354 9.78 -12.37 10.47
C THR A 354 9.62 -13.49 11.50
N GLY A 355 8.53 -13.45 12.27
CA GLY A 355 8.09 -14.55 13.11
C GLY A 355 7.29 -15.58 12.33
N GLU A 356 6.77 -16.59 13.04
CA GLU A 356 5.74 -17.45 12.51
C GLU A 356 4.46 -16.65 12.27
N TYR A 357 3.91 -16.73 11.08
CA TYR A 357 2.74 -15.96 10.68
C TYR A 357 1.84 -16.81 9.78
N GLU A 358 0.61 -17.06 10.24
CA GLU A 358 -0.39 -17.73 9.43
C GLU A 358 -1.01 -16.74 8.45
N ILE A 359 -0.94 -17.04 7.16
CA ILE A 359 -1.65 -16.31 6.12
C ILE A 359 -3.07 -16.89 6.07
N ALA A 360 -3.98 -16.27 6.82
CA ALA A 360 -5.39 -16.64 6.82
C ALA A 360 -6.16 -15.83 5.74
#